data_a58218a0630485d4b1d3fb349c6f9f5b
#
_entry.id   a58218a0630485d4b1d3fb349c6f9f5b
#
_cell.length_a   1.000
_cell.length_b   1.000
_cell.length_c   1.000
_cell.angle_alpha   90.00
_cell.angle_beta   90.00
_cell.angle_gamma   90.00
#
_symmetry.space_group_name_H-M   'P 1'
#
loop_
_entity.id
_entity.type
_entity.pdbx_description
1 polymer ?
#
loop_
_entity_poly.entity_id
_entity_poly.type
_entity_poly.pdbx_seq_one_letter_code
_entity_poly.pdbx_strand_id
1 'polypeptide(L)'
;SLWDETIEWLVKSGATNSEGTTLTYYLVGGNSTTWGNYSNATFKYIAQNSEKPEATENKNANSYTIIPTGSAEYTKANNIYDMEGNVCDWTIEAYSTYNRIYRGGNCYYSGSDYPAADRRTYGPASSSNGIRLSRSTLY
;
A
#
# COMPACT_ATOMS: atom_id res chain seq x y z
N SER A 1 -2.43 4.09 -15.57
CA SER A 1 -2.02 5.21 -14.69
C SER A 1 -0.56 5.05 -14.29
N LEU A 2 0.06 6.11 -13.81
CA LEU A 2 1.43 6.04 -13.28
C LEU A 2 1.56 4.97 -12.18
N TRP A 3 0.53 4.80 -11.37
CA TRP A 3 0.47 3.76 -10.36
C TRP A 3 0.57 2.35 -10.98
N ASP A 4 -0.21 2.07 -12.01
CA ASP A 4 -0.19 0.77 -12.70
C ASP A 4 1.16 0.52 -13.38
N GLU A 5 1.75 1.53 -14.00
CA GLU A 5 3.06 1.45 -14.65
C GLU A 5 4.17 1.18 -13.64
N THR A 6 4.09 1.78 -12.44
CA THR A 6 5.03 1.53 -11.35
C THR A 6 4.95 0.10 -10.85
N ILE A 7 3.75 -0.42 -10.63
CA ILE A 7 3.56 -1.82 -10.22
C ILE A 7 4.05 -2.78 -11.30
N GLU A 8 3.75 -2.52 -12.56
CA GLU A 8 4.21 -3.33 -13.68
C GLU A 8 5.75 -3.35 -13.76
N TRP A 9 6.39 -2.21 -13.57
CA TRP A 9 7.84 -2.10 -13.51
C TRP A 9 8.42 -2.89 -12.33
N LEU A 10 7.84 -2.79 -11.13
CA LEU A 10 8.27 -3.54 -9.96
C LEU A 10 8.19 -5.06 -10.20
N VAL A 11 7.09 -5.54 -10.78
CA VAL A 11 6.94 -6.97 -11.10
C VAL A 11 7.96 -7.41 -12.14
N LYS A 12 8.14 -6.65 -13.23
CA LYS A 12 9.10 -6.98 -14.30
C LYS A 12 10.56 -6.93 -13.84
N SER A 13 10.87 -6.08 -12.89
CA SER A 13 12.22 -5.97 -12.32
C SER A 13 12.54 -7.06 -11.30
N GLY A 14 11.58 -7.91 -10.94
CA GLY A 14 11.74 -8.94 -9.92
C GLY A 14 11.94 -8.36 -8.53
N ALA A 15 11.28 -7.25 -8.22
CA ALA A 15 11.38 -6.58 -6.92
C ALA A 15 11.02 -7.53 -5.78
N THR A 16 11.79 -7.48 -4.69
CA THR A 16 11.60 -8.27 -3.47
C THR A 16 11.48 -7.36 -2.26
N ASN A 17 10.72 -7.80 -1.26
CA ASN A 17 10.68 -7.14 0.04
C ASN A 17 11.71 -7.72 1.02
N SER A 18 11.74 -7.22 2.26
CA SER A 18 12.66 -7.66 3.31
C SER A 18 12.53 -9.14 3.72
N GLU A 19 11.36 -9.74 3.48
CA GLU A 19 11.11 -11.16 3.75
C GLU A 19 11.53 -12.07 2.58
N GLY A 20 12.11 -11.51 1.52
CA GLY A 20 12.51 -12.25 0.32
C GLY A 20 11.35 -12.62 -0.58
N THR A 21 10.15 -12.06 -0.36
CA THR A 21 9.01 -12.28 -1.23
C THR A 21 9.18 -11.49 -2.52
N THR A 22 9.26 -12.19 -3.64
CA THR A 22 9.30 -11.57 -4.97
C THR A 22 7.91 -11.14 -5.40
N LEU A 23 7.79 -9.91 -5.85
CA LEU A 23 6.54 -9.37 -6.37
C LEU A 23 6.17 -10.05 -7.68
N THR A 24 4.95 -10.52 -7.76
CA THR A 24 4.39 -11.18 -8.95
C THR A 24 3.02 -10.63 -9.28
N TYR A 25 2.56 -10.82 -10.52
CA TYR A 25 1.18 -10.46 -10.91
C TYR A 25 0.12 -11.19 -10.07
N TYR A 26 0.44 -12.41 -9.61
CA TYR A 26 -0.46 -13.15 -8.72
C TYR A 26 -0.61 -12.45 -7.36
N LEU A 27 0.50 -11.99 -6.77
CA LEU A 27 0.44 -11.26 -5.49
C LEU A 27 -0.30 -9.92 -5.67
N VAL A 28 0.06 -9.16 -6.68
CA VAL A 28 -0.53 -7.84 -6.95
C VAL A 28 -2.04 -7.93 -7.22
N GLY A 29 -2.47 -8.93 -7.98
CA GLY A 29 -3.86 -9.08 -8.42
C GLY A 29 -4.73 -10.00 -7.58
N GLY A 30 -4.13 -10.87 -6.75
CA GLY A 30 -4.85 -11.91 -6.02
C GLY A 30 -4.72 -11.84 -4.50
N ASN A 31 -3.50 -11.75 -3.98
CA ASN A 31 -3.28 -11.68 -2.53
C ASN A 31 -1.99 -10.93 -2.19
N SER A 32 -2.12 -9.68 -1.83
CA SER A 32 -1.00 -8.78 -1.51
C SER A 32 -0.58 -8.81 -0.03
N THR A 33 -1.13 -9.69 0.80
CA THR A 33 -0.89 -9.73 2.25
C THR A 33 0.61 -9.78 2.61
N THR A 34 1.39 -10.52 1.84
CA THR A 34 2.83 -10.74 2.12
C THR A 34 3.72 -9.58 1.73
N TRP A 35 3.17 -8.52 1.20
CA TRP A 35 3.95 -7.34 0.76
C TRP A 35 3.38 -6.00 1.22
N GLY A 36 2.22 -5.95 1.81
CA GLY A 36 1.57 -4.71 2.20
C GLY A 36 1.08 -4.68 3.64
N ASN A 37 0.80 -3.49 4.14
CA ASN A 37 0.13 -3.32 5.42
C ASN A 37 -1.37 -3.55 5.28
N TYR A 38 -1.77 -4.81 5.42
CA TYR A 38 -3.15 -5.28 5.42
C TYR A 38 -3.59 -5.74 6.81
N SER A 39 -4.89 -5.89 7.02
CA SER A 39 -5.43 -6.31 8.32
C SER A 39 -4.86 -7.65 8.80
N ASN A 40 -4.60 -8.57 7.88
CA ASN A 40 -4.10 -9.92 8.15
C ASN A 40 -2.57 -10.05 8.02
N ALA A 41 -1.84 -8.96 7.75
CA ALA A 41 -0.37 -8.97 7.67
C ALA A 41 0.27 -8.84 9.06
N THR A 42 1.45 -9.44 9.22
CA THR A 42 2.27 -9.37 10.44
C THR A 42 3.70 -9.01 10.06
N PHE A 43 4.21 -7.91 10.61
CA PHE A 43 5.57 -7.43 10.33
C PHE A 43 6.02 -6.42 11.40
N LYS A 44 7.27 -5.98 11.31
CA LYS A 44 7.82 -4.92 12.16
C LYS A 44 7.90 -3.60 11.40
N TYR A 45 7.65 -2.51 12.10
CA TYR A 45 7.78 -1.16 11.58
C TYR A 45 8.40 -0.21 12.62
N ILE A 46 8.90 0.92 12.18
CA ILE A 46 9.45 1.96 13.05
C ILE A 46 8.31 2.91 13.44
N ALA A 47 7.96 2.91 14.71
CA ALA A 47 6.97 3.83 15.24
C ALA A 47 7.53 5.25 15.28
N GLN A 48 6.79 6.20 14.71
CA GLN A 48 7.09 7.62 14.85
C GLN A 48 6.27 8.17 16.03
N ASN A 49 6.89 8.23 17.20
CA ASN A 49 6.31 8.91 18.34
C ASN A 49 7.31 9.90 18.95
N SER A 50 6.83 10.85 19.74
CA SER A 50 7.66 11.90 20.33
C SER A 50 8.61 11.38 21.42
N GLU A 51 8.32 10.24 22.02
CA GLU A 51 9.10 9.67 23.11
C GLU A 51 10.19 8.72 22.62
N LYS A 52 9.90 7.95 21.57
CA LYS A 52 10.81 6.97 20.98
C LYS A 52 10.65 6.97 19.46
N PRO A 53 11.18 7.95 18.76
CA PRO A 53 10.92 8.15 17.33
C PRO A 53 11.43 7.02 16.43
N GLU A 54 12.34 6.18 16.92
CA GLU A 54 12.93 5.05 16.18
C GLU A 54 12.60 3.69 16.82
N ALA A 55 11.64 3.64 17.73
CA ALA A 55 11.27 2.37 18.35
C ALA A 55 10.61 1.43 17.33
N THR A 56 11.10 0.20 17.26
CA THR A 56 10.49 -0.85 16.46
C THR A 56 9.26 -1.41 17.16
N GLU A 57 8.15 -1.45 16.47
CA GLU A 57 6.90 -2.04 16.93
C GLU A 57 6.45 -3.19 16.02
N ASN A 58 5.61 -4.07 16.58
CA ASN A 58 5.00 -5.16 15.80
C ASN A 58 3.62 -4.71 15.31
N LYS A 59 3.38 -4.83 14.03
CA LYS A 59 2.05 -4.87 13.47
C LYS A 59 1.59 -6.32 13.44
N ASN A 60 0.52 -6.63 14.15
CA ASN A 60 -0.03 -7.99 14.25
C ASN A 60 -1.21 -8.18 13.30
N ALA A 61 -1.49 -9.44 12.95
CA ALA A 61 -2.71 -9.79 12.23
C ALA A 61 -3.96 -9.35 13.02
N ASN A 62 -5.02 -9.03 12.30
CA ASN A 62 -6.28 -8.47 12.82
C ASN A 62 -6.12 -7.09 13.51
N SER A 63 -5.07 -6.37 13.17
CA SER A 63 -4.82 -5.00 13.59
C SER A 63 -5.04 -4.06 12.41
N TYR A 64 -5.76 -2.97 12.64
CA TYR A 64 -6.09 -1.94 11.65
C TYR A 64 -5.19 -0.71 11.78
N THR A 65 -3.91 -0.96 11.96
CA THR A 65 -2.94 0.09 12.25
C THR A 65 -2.44 0.72 10.97
N ILE A 66 -2.65 2.02 10.81
CA ILE A 66 -1.95 2.84 9.81
C ILE A 66 -0.53 3.07 10.33
N ILE A 67 0.46 2.77 9.51
CA ILE A 67 1.87 2.99 9.84
C ILE A 67 2.42 4.22 9.10
N PRO A 68 3.45 4.88 9.63
CA PRO A 68 4.12 5.96 8.91
C PRO A 68 4.70 5.45 7.58
N THR A 69 4.54 6.23 6.53
CA THR A 69 5.10 5.87 5.21
C THR A 69 6.61 5.70 5.29
N GLY A 70 7.12 4.61 4.73
CA GLY A 70 8.54 4.29 4.75
C GLY A 70 9.05 3.69 6.07
N SER A 71 8.17 3.37 7.01
CA SER A 71 8.55 2.86 8.33
C SER A 71 8.77 1.34 8.39
N ALA A 72 8.43 0.61 7.33
CA ALA A 72 8.55 -0.84 7.29
C ALA A 72 9.30 -1.31 6.03
N GLU A 73 10.41 -2.01 6.21
CA GLU A 73 11.11 -2.66 5.09
C GLU A 73 10.26 -3.78 4.44
N TYR A 74 9.31 -4.32 5.20
CA TYR A 74 8.33 -5.29 4.70
C TYR A 74 7.48 -4.78 3.53
N THR A 75 7.14 -3.48 3.53
CA THR A 75 6.29 -2.85 2.49
C THR A 75 7.10 -2.19 1.37
N LYS A 76 8.42 -2.43 1.34
CA LYS A 76 9.36 -1.82 0.39
C LYS A 76 9.70 -2.76 -0.75
N ALA A 77 9.70 -2.24 -1.95
CA ALA A 77 10.30 -2.89 -3.12
C ALA A 77 11.04 -1.86 -3.98
N ASN A 78 12.29 -2.13 -4.35
CA ASN A 78 13.14 -1.21 -5.13
C ASN A 78 13.15 0.24 -4.62
N ASN A 79 13.25 0.43 -3.31
CA ASN A 79 13.17 1.75 -2.63
C ASN A 79 11.84 2.49 -2.75
N ILE A 80 10.79 1.83 -3.20
CA ILE A 80 9.42 2.34 -3.17
C ILE A 80 8.71 1.66 -2.00
N TYR A 81 8.07 2.47 -1.15
CA TYR A 81 7.35 2.01 0.03
C TYR A 81 5.84 2.13 -0.15
N ASP A 82 5.12 1.23 0.50
CA ASP A 82 3.68 1.32 0.72
C ASP A 82 2.84 1.45 -0.56
N MET A 83 3.30 0.90 -1.68
CA MET A 83 2.45 0.77 -2.88
C MET A 83 1.27 -0.16 -2.65
N GLU A 84 1.38 -1.04 -1.63
CA GLU A 84 0.34 -1.98 -1.25
C GLU A 84 -0.05 -1.84 0.21
N GLY A 85 -1.35 -1.81 0.46
CA GLY A 85 -1.90 -1.68 1.81
C GLY A 85 -1.67 -0.31 2.44
N ASN A 86 -1.67 -0.24 3.74
CA ASN A 86 -1.57 0.95 4.57
C ASN A 86 -2.75 1.90 4.34
N VAL A 87 -2.64 2.81 3.37
CA VAL A 87 -3.73 3.67 2.90
C VAL A 87 -3.80 3.64 1.38
N CYS A 88 -5.01 3.71 0.85
CA CYS A 88 -5.22 3.71 -0.59
C CYS A 88 -4.59 4.94 -1.25
N ASP A 89 -4.10 4.75 -2.47
CA ASP A 89 -3.57 5.81 -3.31
C ASP A 89 -4.63 6.33 -4.28
N TRP A 90 -4.88 7.62 -4.27
CA TRP A 90 -5.65 8.27 -5.32
C TRP A 90 -4.84 8.31 -6.61
N THR A 91 -5.50 8.01 -7.71
CA THR A 91 -4.94 8.22 -9.04
C THR A 91 -5.58 9.43 -9.72
N ILE A 92 -4.93 9.94 -10.77
CA ILE A 92 -5.51 11.00 -11.60
C ILE A 92 -6.64 10.48 -12.51
N GLU A 93 -6.84 9.17 -12.52
CA GLU A 93 -7.82 8.52 -13.39
C GLU A 93 -9.24 8.84 -12.94
N ALA A 94 -10.02 9.43 -13.83
CA ALA A 94 -11.43 9.69 -13.61
C ALA A 94 -12.28 8.47 -14.01
N TYR A 95 -13.12 8.01 -13.10
CA TYR A 95 -14.17 7.05 -13.42
C TYR A 95 -15.41 7.74 -13.98
N SER A 96 -15.72 8.90 -13.44
CA SER A 96 -16.82 9.76 -13.87
C SER A 96 -16.51 11.22 -13.55
N THR A 97 -17.42 12.12 -13.84
CA THR A 97 -17.30 13.54 -13.48
C THR A 97 -17.01 13.76 -11.99
N TYR A 98 -17.55 12.91 -11.12
CA TYR A 98 -17.48 13.07 -9.66
C TYR A 98 -16.61 12.03 -8.95
N ASN A 99 -16.30 10.91 -9.60
CA ASN A 99 -15.59 9.81 -8.97
C ASN A 99 -14.18 9.66 -9.53
N ARG A 100 -13.24 9.37 -8.64
CA ARG A 100 -11.84 9.07 -8.97
C ARG A 100 -11.53 7.63 -8.61
N ILE A 101 -10.53 7.09 -9.29
CA ILE A 101 -9.99 5.76 -9.01
C ILE A 101 -8.99 5.85 -7.87
N TYR A 102 -9.06 4.88 -6.95
CA TYR A 102 -8.01 4.63 -5.98
C TYR A 102 -7.50 3.19 -6.10
N ARG A 103 -6.25 2.99 -5.67
CA ARG A 103 -5.48 1.76 -5.80
C ARG A 103 -4.79 1.41 -4.49
N GLY A 104 -4.15 0.21 -4.46
CA GLY A 104 -3.21 -0.18 -3.42
C GLY A 104 -3.81 -0.95 -2.25
N GLY A 105 -5.13 -0.95 -2.08
CA GLY A 105 -5.75 -1.51 -0.88
C GLY A 105 -5.46 -0.69 0.38
N ASN A 106 -5.77 -1.21 1.56
CA ASN A 106 -5.52 -0.51 2.81
C ASN A 106 -5.44 -1.48 4.02
N CYS A 107 -5.05 -0.95 5.19
CA CYS A 107 -4.85 -1.72 6.41
C CYS A 107 -6.14 -2.26 7.06
N TYR A 108 -7.32 -1.86 6.61
CA TYR A 108 -8.60 -2.31 7.16
C TYR A 108 -9.10 -3.64 6.60
N TYR A 109 -8.57 -4.07 5.46
CA TYR A 109 -8.99 -5.27 4.75
C TYR A 109 -7.84 -6.26 4.59
N SER A 110 -8.15 -7.51 4.28
CA SER A 110 -7.13 -8.48 3.92
C SER A 110 -6.54 -8.19 2.54
N GLY A 111 -5.30 -8.60 2.33
CA GLY A 111 -4.67 -8.44 1.02
C GLY A 111 -5.25 -9.32 -0.09
N SER A 112 -6.11 -10.29 0.27
CA SER A 112 -6.88 -11.10 -0.69
C SER A 112 -8.21 -10.46 -1.07
N ASP A 113 -8.84 -9.72 -0.15
CA ASP A 113 -10.12 -9.04 -0.43
C ASP A 113 -9.90 -7.74 -1.20
N TYR A 114 -8.79 -7.06 -0.91
CA TYR A 114 -8.40 -5.79 -1.52
C TYR A 114 -6.93 -5.82 -1.96
N PRO A 115 -6.58 -6.67 -2.94
CA PRO A 115 -5.21 -6.72 -3.43
C PRO A 115 -4.80 -5.38 -4.06
N ALA A 116 -3.51 -5.16 -4.22
CA ALA A 116 -2.97 -3.88 -4.69
C ALA A 116 -3.54 -3.43 -6.03
N ALA A 117 -3.71 -4.35 -6.97
CA ALA A 117 -4.27 -4.03 -8.29
C ALA A 117 -5.79 -3.80 -8.29
N ASP A 118 -6.46 -3.99 -7.15
CA ASP A 118 -7.90 -3.73 -7.06
C ASP A 118 -8.19 -2.26 -7.40
N ARG A 119 -9.14 -2.07 -8.31
CA ARG A 119 -9.47 -0.76 -8.87
C ARG A 119 -10.83 -0.34 -8.38
N ARG A 120 -10.84 0.63 -7.48
CA ARG A 120 -12.08 1.09 -6.86
C ARG A 120 -12.33 2.56 -7.11
N THR A 121 -13.58 2.96 -6.91
CA THR A 121 -14.05 4.33 -7.13
C THR A 121 -14.63 4.90 -5.86
N TYR A 122 -14.35 6.17 -5.62
CA TYR A 122 -15.00 6.94 -4.56
C TYR A 122 -15.37 8.35 -5.03
N GLY A 123 -16.46 8.86 -4.50
CA GLY A 123 -16.80 10.27 -4.67
C GLY A 123 -15.89 11.19 -3.84
N PRO A 124 -15.86 12.48 -4.13
CA PRO A 124 -14.85 13.42 -3.63
C PRO A 124 -14.87 13.66 -2.11
N ALA A 125 -15.81 13.12 -1.36
CA ALA A 125 -16.04 13.46 0.04
C ALA A 125 -15.81 12.35 1.04
N SER A 126 -15.30 11.17 0.66
CA SER A 126 -15.14 10.08 1.61
C SER A 126 -13.71 10.00 2.13
N SER A 127 -13.43 10.73 3.19
CA SER A 127 -12.17 10.67 3.94
C SER A 127 -12.11 9.49 4.92
N SER A 128 -13.15 8.65 4.99
CA SER A 128 -13.28 7.64 6.05
C SER A 128 -12.36 6.43 5.91
N ASN A 129 -11.64 6.28 4.82
CA ASN A 129 -10.86 5.07 4.54
C ASN A 129 -9.34 5.31 4.45
N GLY A 130 -8.83 6.39 5.00
CA GLY A 130 -7.39 6.65 4.99
C GLY A 130 -6.85 6.63 3.56
N ILE A 131 -6.94 7.72 2.85
CA ILE A 131 -6.48 7.84 1.47
C ILE A 131 -5.23 8.69 1.45
N ARG A 132 -4.17 8.13 0.91
CA ARG A 132 -2.93 8.85 0.66
C ARG A 132 -3.02 9.59 -0.68
N LEU A 133 -2.69 10.87 -0.68
CA LEU A 133 -2.40 11.58 -1.91
C LEU A 133 -1.04 11.11 -2.42
N SER A 134 -1.03 10.32 -3.48
CA SER A 134 0.20 10.06 -4.20
C SER A 134 0.64 11.36 -4.87
N ARG A 135 1.68 11.99 -4.35
CA ARG A 135 2.32 13.12 -5.00
C ARG A 135 3.23 12.58 -6.09
N SER A 136 2.76 12.54 -7.32
CA SER A 136 3.67 12.39 -8.45
C SER A 136 4.44 13.71 -8.61
N THR A 137 5.65 13.76 -8.10
CA THR A 137 6.62 14.74 -8.54
C THR A 137 7.16 14.26 -9.88
N LEU A 138 6.66 14.84 -10.95
CA LEU A 138 7.33 14.79 -12.24
C LEU A 138 8.59 15.66 -12.12
N TYR A 139 9.73 15.04 -12.21
CA TYR A 139 10.98 15.69 -12.52
C TYR A 139 11.27 15.49 -14.01
#